data_b2e93230c0eabb5a52f346a944af8bd1
#
_entry.id   b2e93230c0eabb5a52f346a944af8bd1
#
_cell.length_a   1.000
_cell.length_b   1.000
_cell.length_c   1.000
_cell.angle_alpha   90.00
_cell.angle_beta   90.00
_cell.angle_gamma   90.00
#
_symmetry.space_group_name_H-M   'P 1'
#
loop_
_entity.id
_entity.type
_entity.pdbx_description
1 polymer ?
#
loop_
_entity_poly.entity_id
_entity_poly.type
_entity_poly.pdbx_seq_one_letter_code
_entity_poly.pdbx_strand_id
1 'polypeptide(L)' 'VDVLLILVVTALVLIAEILNSAIEALCDFVETRHNEKIKVIKDIAAAAVGIAIFAWLVVIIVEIGRLL' A
#
# COMPACT_ATOMS: atom_id res chain seq x y z
N VAL A 1 7.71 2.14 23.32
CA VAL A 1 7.41 1.71 21.95
C VAL A 1 5.99 1.18 21.88
N ASP A 2 5.22 1.65 20.92
CA ASP A 2 3.86 1.21 20.72
C ASP A 2 3.82 0.05 19.73
N VAL A 3 3.91 -1.15 20.24
CA VAL A 3 3.92 -2.39 19.44
C VAL A 3 2.60 -2.56 18.69
N LEU A 4 1.48 -2.21 19.32
CA LEU A 4 0.18 -2.33 18.67
C LEU A 4 0.06 -1.42 17.45
N LEU A 5 0.56 -0.19 17.56
CA LEU A 5 0.55 0.75 16.44
C LEU A 5 1.43 0.24 15.29
N ILE A 6 2.62 -0.27 15.60
CA ILE A 6 3.51 -0.86 14.61
C ILE A 6 2.83 -2.04 13.89
N LEU A 7 2.17 -2.89 14.66
CA LEU A 7 1.45 -4.04 14.11
C LEU A 7 0.34 -3.59 13.16
N VAL A 8 -0.45 -2.60 13.57
CA VAL A 8 -1.57 -2.11 12.76
C VAL A 8 -1.09 -1.50 11.45
N VAL A 9 -0.07 -0.62 11.48
CA VAL A 9 0.39 0.02 10.24
C VAL A 9 1.09 -0.98 9.31
N THR A 10 1.77 -1.99 9.88
CA THR A 10 2.38 -3.06 9.07
C THR A 10 1.30 -3.90 8.39
N ALA A 11 0.25 -4.25 9.12
CA ALA A 11 -0.87 -4.97 8.54
C ALA A 11 -1.56 -4.16 7.43
N LEU A 12 -1.70 -2.86 7.60
CA LEU A 12 -2.30 -1.99 6.59
C LEU A 12 -1.47 -1.95 5.30
N VAL A 13 -0.14 -1.92 5.40
CA VAL A 13 0.73 -2.00 4.23
C VAL A 13 0.53 -3.32 3.49
N LEU A 14 0.51 -4.43 4.22
CA LEU A 14 0.31 -5.76 3.62
C LEU A 14 -1.06 -5.87 2.95
N ILE A 15 -2.11 -5.37 3.60
CA ILE A 15 -3.46 -5.36 3.03
C ILE A 15 -3.48 -4.52 1.75
N ALA A 16 -2.88 -3.34 1.77
CA ALA A 16 -2.83 -2.46 0.61
C ALA A 16 -2.11 -3.14 -0.57
N GLU A 17 -0.99 -3.82 -0.32
CA GLU A 17 -0.25 -4.53 -1.35
C GLU A 17 -1.03 -5.71 -1.93
N ILE A 18 -1.71 -6.47 -1.08
CA ILE A 18 -2.55 -7.60 -1.52
C ILE A 18 -3.69 -7.09 -2.38
N LEU A 19 -4.37 -6.03 -1.96
CA LEU A 19 -5.46 -5.43 -2.73
C LEU A 19 -4.97 -4.86 -4.06
N ASN A 20 -3.80 -4.21 -4.07
CA ASN A 20 -3.21 -3.70 -5.30
C ASN A 20 -2.93 -4.84 -6.29
N SER A 21 -2.39 -5.95 -5.80
CA SER A 21 -2.12 -7.14 -6.63
C SER A 21 -3.40 -7.71 -7.20
N ALA A 22 -4.47 -7.76 -6.41
CA ALA A 22 -5.78 -8.23 -6.87
C ALA A 22 -6.34 -7.31 -7.95
N ILE A 23 -6.22 -6.00 -7.78
CA ILE A 23 -6.67 -5.02 -8.77
C ILE A 23 -5.87 -5.16 -10.07
N GLU A 24 -4.55 -5.33 -9.99
CA GLU A 24 -3.71 -5.54 -11.16
C GLU A 24 -4.11 -6.81 -11.92
N ALA A 25 -4.33 -7.90 -11.19
CA ALA A 25 -4.75 -9.17 -11.78
C ALA A 25 -6.11 -9.02 -12.47
N LEU A 26 -7.04 -8.32 -11.82
CA LEU A 26 -8.36 -8.06 -12.39
C LEU A 26 -8.27 -7.22 -13.66
N CYS A 27 -7.45 -6.16 -13.65
CA CYS A 27 -7.26 -5.30 -14.81
C CYS A 27 -6.66 -6.08 -15.99
N ASP A 28 -5.69 -6.95 -15.71
CA ASP A 28 -5.06 -7.77 -16.74
C ASP A 28 -6.02 -8.81 -17.30
N PHE A 29 -6.94 -9.32 -16.47
CA PHE A 29 -7.98 -10.24 -16.91
C PHE A 29 -8.98 -9.56 -17.86
N VAL A 30 -9.35 -8.33 -17.56
CA VAL A 30 -10.35 -7.57 -18.32
C VAL A 30 -9.78 -7.03 -19.63
N GLU A 31 -8.57 -6.51 -19.60
CA GLU A 31 -7.95 -5.84 -20.74
C GLU A 31 -6.43 -6.05 -20.72
N THR A 32 -5.94 -6.76 -21.77
CA THR A 32 -4.50 -7.04 -21.92
C THR A 32 -3.77 -5.95 -22.73
N ARG A 33 -4.53 -5.13 -23.47
CA ARG A 33 -3.95 -4.05 -24.27
C ARG A 33 -3.89 -2.77 -23.45
N HIS A 34 -3.04 -1.84 -23.89
CA HIS A 34 -2.98 -0.54 -23.26
C HIS A 34 -4.34 0.17 -23.31
N ASN A 35 -4.82 0.63 -22.16
CA ASN A 35 -6.09 1.32 -22.01
C ASN A 35 -5.92 2.38 -20.93
N GLU A 36 -6.24 3.62 -21.25
CA GLU A 36 -6.03 4.75 -20.32
C GLU A 36 -6.85 4.61 -19.04
N LYS A 37 -8.06 4.08 -19.10
CA LYS A 37 -8.89 3.87 -17.91
C LYS A 37 -8.29 2.83 -16.99
N ILE A 38 -7.78 1.74 -17.56
CA ILE A 38 -7.10 0.67 -16.80
C ILE A 38 -5.83 1.20 -16.18
N LYS A 39 -5.05 2.00 -16.93
CA LYS A 39 -3.84 2.63 -16.40
C LYS A 39 -4.17 3.51 -15.18
N VAL A 40 -5.21 4.31 -15.25
CA VAL A 40 -5.64 5.17 -14.14
C VAL A 40 -6.03 4.33 -12.92
N ILE A 41 -6.76 3.24 -13.11
CA ILE A 41 -7.14 2.35 -12.02
C ILE A 41 -5.91 1.76 -11.34
N LYS A 42 -4.94 1.28 -12.12
CA LYS A 42 -3.69 0.74 -11.60
C LYS A 42 -2.89 1.80 -10.84
N ASP A 43 -2.84 3.03 -11.37
CA ASP A 43 -2.11 4.13 -10.74
C ASP A 43 -2.75 4.53 -9.39
N ILE A 44 -4.08 4.55 -9.32
CA ILE A 44 -4.79 4.85 -8.07
C ILE A 44 -4.52 3.77 -7.03
N ALA A 45 -4.56 2.50 -7.43
CA ALA A 45 -4.29 1.39 -6.53
C ALA A 45 -2.84 1.42 -6.01
N ALA A 46 -1.89 1.74 -6.90
CA ALA A 46 -0.48 1.90 -6.51
C ALA A 46 -0.28 3.09 -5.56
N ALA A 47 -1.02 4.18 -5.76
CA ALA A 47 -0.97 5.34 -4.87
C ALA A 47 -1.43 4.99 -3.46
N ALA A 48 -2.43 4.13 -3.32
CA ALA A 48 -2.89 3.66 -2.00
C ALA A 48 -1.78 2.90 -1.26
N VAL A 49 -1.03 2.06 -1.96
CA VAL A 49 0.14 1.37 -1.40
C VAL A 49 1.20 2.39 -0.96
N GLY A 50 1.47 3.40 -1.78
CA GLY A 50 2.43 4.45 -1.46
C GLY A 50 2.06 5.21 -0.20
N ILE A 51 0.79 5.55 -0.03
CA ILE A 51 0.29 6.23 1.17
C ILE A 51 0.47 5.33 2.40
N ALA A 52 0.13 4.05 2.29
CA ALA A 52 0.28 3.10 3.39
C ALA A 52 1.73 2.95 3.82
N ILE A 53 2.66 2.85 2.85
CA ILE A 53 4.10 2.75 3.11
C ILE A 53 4.61 4.03 3.77
N PHE A 54 4.17 5.20 3.29
CA PHE A 54 4.56 6.48 3.90
C PHE A 54 4.13 6.54 5.35
N ALA A 55 2.89 6.19 5.67
CA ALA A 55 2.40 6.16 7.05
C ALA A 55 3.19 5.18 7.90
N TRP A 56 3.51 4.01 7.35
CA TRP A 56 4.33 3.01 8.02
C TRP A 56 5.72 3.56 8.36
N LEU A 57 6.36 4.22 7.40
CA LEU A 57 7.69 4.81 7.60
C LEU A 57 7.66 5.88 8.69
N VAL A 58 6.65 6.74 8.71
CA VAL A 58 6.51 7.78 9.74
C VAL A 58 6.40 7.15 11.13
N VAL A 59 5.57 6.12 11.28
CA VAL A 59 5.39 5.43 12.55
C VAL A 59 6.69 4.76 12.99
N ILE A 60 7.37 4.07 12.10
CA ILE A 60 8.62 3.38 12.42
C ILE A 60 9.70 4.37 12.85
N ILE A 61 9.83 5.48 12.14
CA ILE A 61 10.82 6.53 12.48
C ILE A 61 10.51 7.11 13.87
N VAL A 62 9.25 7.42 14.15
CA VAL A 62 8.84 7.97 15.46
C VAL A 62 9.12 6.96 16.57
N GLU A 63 8.79 5.69 16.36
CA GLU A 63 8.98 4.65 17.39
C GLU A 63 10.45 4.35 17.63
N ILE A 64 11.29 4.38 16.59
CA ILE A 64 12.75 4.26 16.75
C ILE A 64 13.29 5.45 17.55
N GLY A 65 12.80 6.66 17.25
CA GLY A 65 13.18 7.87 18.00
C GLY A 65 12.83 7.78 19.50
N ARG A 66 11.71 7.13 19.82
CA ARG A 66 11.30 6.91 21.23
C ARG A 66 12.20 5.93 21.96
N LEU A 67 12.82 5.00 21.23
CA LEU A 67 13.80 4.06 21.82
C LEU A 67 15.14 4.70 22.12
N LEU A 68 15.49 5.74 21.38
CA LEU A 68 16.77 6.44 21.53
C LEU A 68 16.65 7.61 22.50
#